data_a175cb104a9f99c4b4237885d34d1290
#
_entry.id   a175cb104a9f99c4b4237885d34d1290
#
_cell.length_a   1.000
_cell.length_b   1.000
_cell.length_c   1.000
_cell.angle_alpha   90.00
_cell.angle_beta   90.00
_cell.angle_gamma   90.00
#
_symmetry.space_group_name_H-M   'P 1'
#
loop_
_entity.id
_entity.type
_entity.pdbx_description
1 polymer ?
#
loop_
_entity_poly.entity_id
_entity_poly.type
_entity_poly.pdbx_seq_one_letter_code
_entity_poly.pdbx_strand_id
1 'polypeptide(L)'
;MVKLKSGLYETEGYHCLGNLNNDNVDLRLIYCGYENCKPGHRFGPNKRDAYVIHVIENGKGKLEMDGKIYYLKEGDAFALKPDEEAWYMADYQEPWTYMWVGFQGMRAEECVVNAGFFNGNPVIHNVNTASLLSYVTKILETHNLSYSNSLRRCAYLQMFLADLIAVHSQHMVDVELVENGPGVEFAKKLLVYITENYMNKIRINELAYEMGVNRCYLSNSFKRLTGYSPSEYLVHIRMEKAKSLLTKTDYSINRIASEVGYSDSLAFSKIFKNRFGESPKKYREDIEQLEICNQKIARDDALL
;
A
#
# COMPACT_ATOMS: atom_id res chain seq x y z
N MET A 1 -14.99 -19.18 13.13
CA MET A 1 -14.01 -18.08 13.18
C MET A 1 -14.39 -17.19 14.36
N VAL A 2 -13.57 -17.12 15.39
CA VAL A 2 -13.87 -16.31 16.59
C VAL A 2 -13.35 -14.90 16.34
N LYS A 3 -14.27 -13.92 16.26
CA LYS A 3 -13.92 -12.50 16.14
C LYS A 3 -13.59 -11.98 17.55
N LEU A 4 -12.33 -11.80 17.84
CA LEU A 4 -11.92 -11.11 19.08
C LEU A 4 -12.21 -9.60 18.94
N LYS A 5 -12.58 -8.93 20.05
CA LYS A 5 -12.95 -7.49 20.10
C LYS A 5 -11.93 -6.50 19.52
N SER A 6 -10.81 -6.99 19.01
CA SER A 6 -9.61 -6.23 18.60
C SER A 6 -9.26 -6.34 17.12
N GLY A 7 -10.14 -6.82 16.26
CA GLY A 7 -9.79 -7.04 14.83
C GLY A 7 -8.86 -8.23 14.57
N LEU A 8 -8.48 -8.98 15.60
CA LEU A 8 -7.71 -10.21 15.48
C LEU A 8 -8.65 -11.39 15.22
N TYR A 9 -8.31 -12.21 14.22
CA TYR A 9 -9.00 -13.44 13.87
C TYR A 9 -8.02 -14.58 14.00
N GLU A 10 -8.36 -15.60 14.79
CA GLU A 10 -7.50 -16.75 15.04
C GLU A 10 -8.29 -18.06 14.88
N THR A 11 -7.68 -19.01 14.19
CA THR A 11 -8.08 -20.41 14.14
C THR A 11 -6.81 -21.26 14.16
N GLU A 12 -6.94 -22.58 14.23
CA GLU A 12 -5.79 -23.45 14.09
C GLU A 12 -5.09 -23.24 12.74
N GLY A 13 -3.85 -22.77 12.78
CA GLY A 13 -3.03 -22.48 11.59
C GLY A 13 -3.35 -21.20 10.83
N TYR A 14 -4.29 -20.35 11.30
CA TYR A 14 -4.62 -19.08 10.65
C TYR A 14 -4.70 -17.94 11.67
N HIS A 15 -3.91 -16.91 11.47
CA HIS A 15 -3.88 -15.69 12.29
C HIS A 15 -3.97 -14.47 11.37
N CYS A 16 -4.91 -13.59 11.62
CA CYS A 16 -5.08 -12.37 10.83
C CYS A 16 -5.48 -11.20 11.73
N LEU A 17 -4.81 -10.10 11.56
CA LEU A 17 -5.16 -8.81 12.14
C LEU A 17 -5.66 -7.90 11.03
N GLY A 18 -6.90 -7.40 11.16
CA GLY A 18 -7.53 -6.52 10.18
C GLY A 18 -8.39 -5.45 10.84
N ASN A 19 -9.14 -4.69 10.04
CA ASN A 19 -9.99 -3.58 10.49
C ASN A 19 -9.20 -2.53 11.30
N LEU A 20 -8.01 -2.19 10.81
CA LEU A 20 -7.10 -1.25 11.46
C LEU A 20 -7.45 0.17 11.05
N ASN A 21 -7.95 0.98 12.01
CA ASN A 21 -8.06 2.42 11.82
C ASN A 21 -6.66 3.03 11.87
N ASN A 22 -6.13 3.43 10.73
CA ASN A 22 -4.83 4.06 10.64
C ASN A 22 -4.93 5.34 9.79
N ASP A 23 -4.52 6.45 10.38
CA ASP A 23 -4.60 7.78 9.79
C ASP A 23 -3.37 8.18 8.98
N ASN A 24 -2.37 7.30 8.88
CA ASN A 24 -1.16 7.59 8.13
C ASN A 24 -1.45 7.59 6.62
N VAL A 25 -1.25 8.74 5.99
CA VAL A 25 -1.50 8.94 4.56
C VAL A 25 -0.35 8.41 3.72
N ASP A 26 0.86 8.42 4.23
CA ASP A 26 2.06 8.06 3.48
C ASP A 26 2.19 6.54 3.33
N LEU A 27 2.01 5.81 4.43
CA LEU A 27 2.08 4.34 4.44
C LEU A 27 1.29 3.81 5.63
N ARG A 28 0.27 2.98 5.37
CA ARG A 28 -0.59 2.41 6.42
C ARG A 28 -0.81 0.92 6.22
N LEU A 29 -0.71 0.19 7.30
CA LEU A 29 -1.11 -1.22 7.35
C LEU A 29 -2.63 -1.31 7.34
N ILE A 30 -3.18 -2.15 6.48
CA ILE A 30 -4.63 -2.44 6.41
C ILE A 30 -4.94 -3.75 7.11
N TYR A 31 -4.14 -4.77 6.84
CA TYR A 31 -4.22 -6.08 7.48
C TYR A 31 -2.88 -6.81 7.35
N CYS A 32 -2.67 -7.78 8.21
CA CYS A 32 -1.59 -8.75 8.06
C CYS A 32 -2.01 -10.10 8.62
N GLY A 33 -1.26 -11.12 8.30
CA GLY A 33 -1.54 -12.44 8.83
C GLY A 33 -0.51 -13.49 8.46
N TYR A 34 -0.82 -14.70 8.90
CA TYR A 34 -0.04 -15.89 8.73
C TYR A 34 -0.99 -17.08 8.59
N GLU A 35 -0.70 -18.00 7.68
CA GLU A 35 -1.50 -19.18 7.46
C GLU A 35 -0.66 -20.41 7.13
N ASN A 36 -0.91 -21.50 7.86
CA ASN A 36 -0.45 -22.83 7.52
C ASN A 36 -1.54 -23.51 6.66
N CYS A 37 -1.33 -23.55 5.37
CA CYS A 37 -2.33 -23.97 4.41
C CYS A 37 -2.52 -25.49 4.40
N LYS A 38 -3.77 -25.92 4.21
CA LYS A 38 -4.09 -27.31 3.90
C LYS A 38 -3.68 -27.64 2.46
N PRO A 39 -3.41 -28.93 2.13
CA PRO A 39 -3.17 -29.38 0.77
C PRO A 39 -4.20 -28.84 -0.22
N GLY A 40 -3.75 -28.21 -1.30
CA GLY A 40 -4.62 -27.64 -2.33
C GLY A 40 -5.47 -26.44 -1.90
N HIS A 41 -5.22 -25.86 -0.73
CA HIS A 41 -5.92 -24.64 -0.30
C HIS A 41 -5.75 -23.55 -1.34
N ARG A 42 -6.88 -23.02 -1.84
CA ARG A 42 -6.92 -22.02 -2.90
C ARG A 42 -7.55 -20.73 -2.40
N PHE A 43 -6.94 -19.61 -2.75
CA PHE A 43 -7.48 -18.28 -2.56
C PHE A 43 -7.66 -17.55 -3.89
N GLY A 44 -8.82 -16.93 -4.07
CA GLY A 44 -9.15 -16.20 -5.28
C GLY A 44 -9.88 -17.04 -6.37
N PRO A 45 -10.18 -16.45 -7.54
CA PRO A 45 -9.79 -15.09 -7.94
C PRO A 45 -10.46 -14.01 -7.08
N ASN A 46 -9.70 -12.99 -6.71
CA ASN A 46 -10.19 -11.87 -5.92
C ASN A 46 -9.42 -10.57 -6.25
N LYS A 47 -10.10 -9.44 -6.13
CA LYS A 47 -9.52 -8.11 -6.22
C LYS A 47 -9.45 -7.49 -4.84
N ARG A 48 -8.41 -6.73 -4.57
CA ARG A 48 -8.19 -6.04 -3.29
C ARG A 48 -7.94 -4.57 -3.55
N ASP A 49 -8.21 -3.74 -2.56
CA ASP A 49 -8.00 -2.29 -2.63
C ASP A 49 -6.61 -1.85 -2.10
N ALA A 50 -5.76 -2.81 -1.77
CA ALA A 50 -4.45 -2.61 -1.17
C ALA A 50 -3.36 -3.35 -1.93
N TYR A 51 -2.11 -2.88 -1.82
CA TYR A 51 -0.95 -3.71 -2.13
C TYR A 51 -0.85 -4.80 -1.08
N VAL A 52 -0.59 -6.03 -1.53
CA VAL A 52 -0.40 -7.18 -0.64
C VAL A 52 0.87 -7.90 -1.01
N ILE A 53 1.76 -8.04 -0.05
CA ILE A 53 2.96 -8.86 -0.20
C ILE A 53 2.76 -10.14 0.59
N HIS A 54 2.93 -11.28 -0.08
CA HIS A 54 2.96 -12.61 0.51
C HIS A 54 4.39 -13.11 0.53
N VAL A 55 4.78 -13.78 1.60
CA VAL A 55 6.11 -14.40 1.77
C VAL A 55 5.94 -15.86 2.15
N ILE A 56 6.56 -16.75 1.42
CA ILE A 56 6.49 -18.19 1.65
C ILE A 56 7.54 -18.58 2.70
N GLU A 57 7.09 -19.00 3.87
CA GLU A 57 7.95 -19.45 4.97
C GLU A 57 8.49 -20.85 4.75
N ASN A 58 7.63 -21.75 4.30
CA ASN A 58 7.99 -23.11 3.95
C ASN A 58 7.00 -23.70 2.94
N GLY A 59 7.30 -24.88 2.37
CA GLY A 59 6.44 -25.56 1.42
C GLY A 59 6.45 -24.92 0.03
N LYS A 60 5.43 -25.26 -0.76
CA LYS A 60 5.31 -24.86 -2.18
C LYS A 60 3.89 -24.48 -2.54
N GLY A 61 3.76 -23.78 -3.65
CA GLY A 61 2.47 -23.46 -4.26
C GLY A 61 2.64 -22.76 -5.60
N LYS A 62 1.53 -22.21 -6.10
CA LYS A 62 1.52 -21.45 -7.36
C LYS A 62 0.64 -20.22 -7.26
N LEU A 63 1.06 -19.18 -7.96
CA LEU A 63 0.31 -17.96 -8.23
C LEU A 63 -0.06 -17.93 -9.72
N GLU A 64 -1.30 -17.59 -10.04
CA GLU A 64 -1.71 -17.25 -11.40
C GLU A 64 -2.17 -15.80 -11.46
N MET A 65 -1.58 -15.05 -12.37
CA MET A 65 -1.81 -13.63 -12.58
C MET A 65 -1.53 -13.27 -14.03
N ASP A 66 -2.43 -12.50 -14.66
CA ASP A 66 -2.33 -12.11 -16.09
C ASP A 66 -2.13 -13.29 -17.04
N GLY A 67 -2.75 -14.45 -16.75
CA GLY A 67 -2.64 -15.67 -17.56
C GLY A 67 -1.29 -16.38 -17.45
N LYS A 68 -0.40 -15.95 -16.54
CA LYS A 68 0.88 -16.59 -16.24
C LYS A 68 0.83 -17.34 -14.93
N ILE A 69 1.52 -18.47 -14.86
CA ILE A 69 1.65 -19.28 -13.65
C ILE A 69 3.08 -19.15 -13.13
N TYR A 70 3.21 -18.81 -11.87
CA TYR A 70 4.46 -18.73 -11.12
C TYR A 70 4.47 -19.83 -10.06
N TYR A 71 5.47 -20.71 -10.09
CA TYR A 71 5.69 -21.71 -9.06
C TYR A 71 6.58 -21.12 -7.97
N LEU A 72 6.13 -21.21 -6.75
CA LEU A 72 6.72 -20.55 -5.59
C LEU A 72 7.08 -21.58 -4.51
N LYS A 73 8.12 -21.30 -3.76
CA LYS A 73 8.64 -22.14 -2.68
C LYS A 73 9.16 -21.30 -1.52
N GLU A 74 9.60 -21.96 -0.47
CA GLU A 74 10.29 -21.33 0.66
C GLU A 74 11.33 -20.30 0.20
N GLY A 75 11.31 -19.11 0.82
CA GLY A 75 12.18 -17.98 0.48
C GLY A 75 11.71 -17.13 -0.69
N ASP A 76 10.58 -17.46 -1.31
CA ASP A 76 9.98 -16.62 -2.35
C ASP A 76 8.95 -15.67 -1.73
N ALA A 77 8.79 -14.51 -2.36
CA ALA A 77 7.71 -13.58 -2.06
C ALA A 77 7.03 -13.12 -3.34
N PHE A 78 5.73 -12.83 -3.26
CA PHE A 78 4.98 -12.25 -4.37
C PHE A 78 4.12 -11.08 -3.92
N ALA A 79 3.91 -10.14 -4.83
CA ALA A 79 3.10 -8.96 -4.58
C ALA A 79 1.89 -8.88 -5.52
N LEU A 80 0.77 -8.39 -5.00
CA LEU A 80 -0.46 -8.09 -5.72
C LEU A 80 -0.72 -6.59 -5.65
N LYS A 81 -1.12 -5.98 -6.77
CA LYS A 81 -1.53 -4.57 -6.84
C LYS A 81 -3.00 -4.39 -6.45
N PRO A 82 -3.40 -3.19 -6.06
CA PRO A 82 -4.80 -2.83 -5.98
C PRO A 82 -5.53 -3.13 -7.29
N ASP A 83 -6.76 -3.62 -7.20
CA ASP A 83 -7.66 -3.94 -8.31
C ASP A 83 -7.17 -5.03 -9.29
N GLU A 84 -6.03 -5.65 -9.04
CA GLU A 84 -5.50 -6.75 -9.82
C GLU A 84 -6.16 -8.07 -9.44
N GLU A 85 -6.59 -8.83 -10.45
CA GLU A 85 -7.19 -10.13 -10.24
C GLU A 85 -6.13 -11.22 -10.26
N ALA A 86 -6.04 -11.95 -9.16
CA ALA A 86 -5.11 -13.06 -9.03
C ALA A 86 -5.71 -14.20 -8.20
N TRP A 87 -5.21 -15.41 -8.42
CA TRP A 87 -5.45 -16.53 -7.51
C TRP A 87 -4.17 -17.28 -7.23
N TYR A 88 -4.11 -17.91 -6.08
CA TYR A 88 -2.97 -18.73 -5.67
C TYR A 88 -3.41 -19.95 -4.90
N MET A 89 -2.59 -20.99 -4.91
CA MET A 89 -2.94 -22.30 -4.36
C MET A 89 -1.72 -23.01 -3.78
N ALA A 90 -1.88 -23.54 -2.58
CA ALA A 90 -0.90 -24.42 -1.94
C ALA A 90 -0.75 -25.72 -2.71
N ASP A 91 0.45 -26.28 -2.72
CA ASP A 91 0.74 -27.59 -3.27
C ASP A 91 -0.04 -28.70 -2.54
N TYR A 92 -0.31 -29.82 -3.21
CA TYR A 92 -1.04 -30.93 -2.60
C TYR A 92 -0.16 -31.85 -1.73
N GLN A 93 1.14 -31.89 -1.99
CA GLN A 93 2.07 -32.78 -1.26
C GLN A 93 2.89 -32.01 -0.24
N GLU A 94 3.31 -30.78 -0.58
CA GLU A 94 4.10 -29.89 0.25
C GLU A 94 3.41 -28.51 0.36
N PRO A 95 2.21 -28.44 1.01
CA PRO A 95 1.47 -27.19 1.08
C PRO A 95 2.29 -26.13 1.83
N TRP A 96 2.25 -24.92 1.31
CA TRP A 96 2.99 -23.83 1.90
C TRP A 96 2.38 -23.32 3.21
N THR A 97 3.26 -22.79 4.03
CA THR A 97 2.92 -21.80 5.05
C THR A 97 3.37 -20.44 4.54
N TYR A 98 2.51 -19.43 4.61
CA TYR A 98 2.85 -18.09 4.16
C TYR A 98 2.36 -17.02 5.14
N MET A 99 3.05 -15.90 5.13
CA MET A 99 2.62 -14.69 5.79
C MET A 99 2.26 -13.62 4.77
N TRP A 100 1.46 -12.64 5.16
CA TRP A 100 1.14 -11.50 4.29
C TRP A 100 1.02 -10.18 5.05
N VAL A 101 1.28 -9.09 4.35
CA VAL A 101 0.99 -7.72 4.77
C VAL A 101 0.23 -7.01 3.67
N GLY A 102 -0.94 -6.45 4.01
CA GLY A 102 -1.74 -5.60 3.13
C GLY A 102 -1.62 -4.15 3.57
N PHE A 103 -1.24 -3.26 2.67
CA PHE A 103 -0.98 -1.87 2.99
C PHE A 103 -1.38 -0.92 1.85
N GLN A 104 -1.58 0.34 2.22
CA GLN A 104 -1.95 1.44 1.33
C GLN A 104 -1.14 2.68 1.71
N GLY A 105 -1.22 3.70 0.87
CA GLY A 105 -0.64 5.01 1.11
C GLY A 105 0.11 5.54 -0.10
N MET A 106 0.52 6.81 -0.04
CA MET A 106 1.18 7.48 -1.16
C MET A 106 2.52 6.85 -1.54
N ARG A 107 3.20 6.22 -0.59
CA ARG A 107 4.50 5.56 -0.79
C ARG A 107 4.39 4.05 -1.01
N ALA A 108 3.17 3.50 -1.03
CA ALA A 108 2.99 2.05 -1.13
C ALA A 108 3.58 1.49 -2.44
N GLU A 109 3.27 2.11 -3.60
CA GLU A 109 3.82 1.71 -4.89
C GLU A 109 5.35 1.87 -4.95
N GLU A 110 5.88 3.00 -4.46
CA GLU A 110 7.32 3.25 -4.37
C GLU A 110 8.03 2.12 -3.59
N CYS A 111 7.49 1.73 -2.44
CA CYS A 111 8.06 0.66 -1.62
C CYS A 111 8.07 -0.69 -2.35
N VAL A 112 6.97 -1.03 -3.03
CA VAL A 112 6.83 -2.30 -3.74
C VAL A 112 7.77 -2.38 -4.95
N VAL A 113 7.89 -1.28 -5.71
CA VAL A 113 8.80 -1.19 -6.86
C VAL A 113 10.27 -1.26 -6.42
N ASN A 114 10.64 -0.55 -5.34
CA ASN A 114 12.00 -0.59 -4.79
C ASN A 114 12.36 -1.95 -4.18
N ALA A 115 11.37 -2.72 -3.71
CA ALA A 115 11.58 -4.11 -3.30
C ALA A 115 11.76 -5.09 -4.47
N GLY A 116 11.69 -4.60 -5.73
CA GLY A 116 11.94 -5.41 -6.95
C GLY A 116 10.70 -6.03 -7.56
N PHE A 117 9.50 -5.76 -7.04
CA PHE A 117 8.26 -6.23 -7.66
C PHE A 117 7.86 -5.35 -8.86
N PHE A 118 7.10 -5.95 -9.81
CA PHE A 118 6.45 -5.28 -10.94
C PHE A 118 7.35 -4.71 -12.05
N ASN A 119 8.66 -4.92 -11.98
CA ASN A 119 9.57 -4.68 -13.11
C ASN A 119 9.52 -5.84 -14.13
N GLY A 120 8.28 -6.28 -14.47
CA GLY A 120 8.03 -7.43 -15.35
C GLY A 120 7.85 -8.76 -14.61
N ASN A 121 7.99 -8.78 -13.28
CA ASN A 121 7.81 -9.98 -12.45
C ASN A 121 7.15 -9.62 -11.10
N PRO A 122 6.04 -10.25 -10.71
CA PRO A 122 5.42 -10.07 -9.40
C PRO A 122 6.11 -10.84 -8.27
N VAL A 123 7.19 -11.57 -8.56
CA VAL A 123 7.87 -12.50 -7.64
C VAL A 123 9.32 -12.07 -7.42
N ILE A 124 9.75 -12.12 -6.16
CA ILE A 124 11.16 -12.01 -5.77
C ILE A 124 11.59 -13.27 -5.00
N HIS A 125 12.88 -13.57 -5.01
CA HIS A 125 13.44 -14.79 -4.47
C HIS A 125 14.47 -14.50 -3.37
N ASN A 126 14.74 -15.53 -2.53
CA ASN A 126 15.79 -15.50 -1.49
C ASN A 126 15.59 -14.39 -0.44
N VAL A 127 14.32 -14.13 -0.04
CA VAL A 127 14.05 -13.20 1.05
C VAL A 127 14.37 -13.84 2.41
N ASN A 128 14.74 -13.03 3.40
CA ASN A 128 14.95 -13.49 4.77
C ASN A 128 13.59 -13.71 5.48
N THR A 129 13.04 -14.89 5.34
CA THR A 129 11.71 -15.25 5.88
C THR A 129 11.64 -15.10 7.39
N ALA A 130 12.70 -15.43 8.13
CA ALA A 130 12.75 -15.35 9.59
C ALA A 130 12.62 -13.90 10.10
N SER A 131 13.33 -12.96 9.47
CA SER A 131 13.23 -11.52 9.79
C SER A 131 11.81 -11.02 9.51
N LEU A 132 11.28 -11.31 8.32
CA LEU A 132 9.96 -10.85 7.90
C LEU A 132 8.84 -11.44 8.78
N LEU A 133 8.92 -12.72 9.14
CA LEU A 133 7.99 -13.37 10.07
C LEU A 133 8.01 -12.70 11.45
N SER A 134 9.19 -12.32 11.94
CA SER A 134 9.30 -11.62 13.22
C SER A 134 8.51 -10.31 13.25
N TYR A 135 8.49 -9.55 12.15
CA TYR A 135 7.69 -8.33 12.05
C TYR A 135 6.20 -8.60 11.99
N VAL A 136 5.76 -9.60 11.20
CA VAL A 136 4.34 -9.99 11.14
C VAL A 136 3.86 -10.46 12.52
N THR A 137 4.63 -11.28 13.22
CA THR A 137 4.30 -11.74 14.58
C THR A 137 4.16 -10.56 15.54
N LYS A 138 5.12 -9.62 15.54
CA LYS A 138 5.04 -8.41 16.36
C LYS A 138 3.84 -7.53 16.02
N ILE A 139 3.43 -7.46 14.74
CA ILE A 139 2.22 -6.74 14.35
C ILE A 139 0.98 -7.46 14.92
N LEU A 140 0.89 -8.78 14.84
CA LEU A 140 -0.22 -9.57 15.38
C LEU A 140 -0.36 -9.39 16.90
N GLU A 141 0.74 -9.26 17.64
CA GLU A 141 0.76 -8.96 19.07
C GLU A 141 0.17 -7.57 19.40
N THR A 142 0.13 -6.65 18.43
CA THR A 142 -0.45 -5.30 18.60
C THR A 142 -1.96 -5.24 18.37
N HIS A 143 -2.69 -6.32 18.64
CA HIS A 143 -4.13 -6.43 18.40
C HIS A 143 -4.99 -5.41 19.19
N ASN A 144 -4.49 -4.87 20.29
CA ASN A 144 -5.11 -3.72 20.95
C ASN A 144 -4.94 -2.47 20.09
N LEU A 145 -6.05 -1.80 19.72
CA LEU A 145 -6.10 -0.65 18.80
C LEU A 145 -5.69 0.68 19.47
N SER A 146 -4.81 0.65 20.48
CA SER A 146 -4.27 1.86 21.12
C SER A 146 -3.39 2.65 20.13
N TYR A 147 -3.24 3.96 20.38
CA TYR A 147 -2.37 4.82 19.57
C TYR A 147 -0.92 4.35 19.57
N SER A 148 -0.38 3.89 20.72
CA SER A 148 0.98 3.34 20.79
C SER A 148 1.16 2.11 19.91
N ASN A 149 0.15 1.22 19.83
CA ASN A 149 0.18 0.08 18.95
C ASN A 149 0.00 0.46 17.47
N SER A 150 -0.73 1.53 17.16
CA SER A 150 -0.77 2.08 15.80
C SER A 150 0.63 2.52 15.33
N LEU A 151 1.40 3.18 16.20
CA LEU A 151 2.79 3.54 15.89
C LEU A 151 3.69 2.31 15.71
N ARG A 152 3.55 1.29 16.58
CA ARG A 152 4.32 0.03 16.45
C ARG A 152 4.01 -0.68 15.12
N ARG A 153 2.74 -0.81 14.75
CA ARG A 153 2.34 -1.40 13.46
C ARG A 153 2.95 -0.68 12.28
N CYS A 154 2.95 0.66 12.31
CA CYS A 154 3.57 1.46 11.26
C CYS A 154 5.09 1.20 11.19
N ALA A 155 5.77 1.18 12.32
CA ALA A 155 7.21 0.91 12.39
C ALA A 155 7.56 -0.49 11.88
N TYR A 156 6.83 -1.53 12.29
CA TYR A 156 7.08 -2.90 11.84
C TYR A 156 6.76 -3.09 10.34
N LEU A 157 5.73 -2.44 9.79
CA LEU A 157 5.49 -2.42 8.35
C LEU A 157 6.66 -1.79 7.60
N GLN A 158 7.17 -0.65 8.09
CA GLN A 158 8.32 0.02 7.48
C GLN A 158 9.58 -0.85 7.53
N MET A 159 9.84 -1.54 8.64
CA MET A 159 10.97 -2.47 8.76
C MET A 159 10.82 -3.68 7.83
N PHE A 160 9.62 -4.25 7.72
CA PHE A 160 9.32 -5.33 6.78
C PHE A 160 9.63 -4.93 5.33
N LEU A 161 9.19 -3.74 4.92
CA LEU A 161 9.46 -3.23 3.57
C LEU A 161 10.92 -2.87 3.38
N ALA A 162 11.59 -2.30 4.39
CA ALA A 162 13.01 -1.97 4.33
C ALA A 162 13.89 -3.21 4.13
N ASP A 163 13.60 -4.32 4.82
CA ASP A 163 14.35 -5.57 4.66
C ASP A 163 14.16 -6.15 3.25
N LEU A 164 12.95 -6.10 2.68
CA LEU A 164 12.71 -6.53 1.29
C LEU A 164 13.48 -5.66 0.29
N ILE A 165 13.48 -4.33 0.47
CA ILE A 165 14.22 -3.39 -0.38
C ILE A 165 15.73 -3.65 -0.27
N ALA A 166 16.24 -3.92 0.93
CA ALA A 166 17.66 -4.20 1.15
C ALA A 166 18.12 -5.47 0.43
N VAL A 167 17.31 -6.54 0.43
CA VAL A 167 17.60 -7.77 -0.33
C VAL A 167 17.70 -7.47 -1.83
N HIS A 168 16.77 -6.71 -2.37
CA HIS A 168 16.80 -6.33 -3.79
C HIS A 168 18.02 -5.45 -4.11
N SER A 169 18.35 -4.49 -3.26
CA SER A 169 19.50 -3.59 -3.43
C SER A 169 20.83 -4.34 -3.38
N GLN A 170 20.96 -5.39 -2.57
CA GLN A 170 22.19 -6.23 -2.53
C GLN A 170 22.43 -6.99 -3.84
N HIS A 171 21.35 -7.36 -4.56
CA HIS A 171 21.48 -7.95 -5.90
C HIS A 171 21.76 -6.91 -7.00
N MET A 172 21.62 -5.61 -6.67
CA MET A 172 21.80 -4.47 -7.59
C MET A 172 23.15 -3.74 -7.37
N VAL A 173 24.12 -4.35 -6.71
CA VAL A 173 25.46 -3.72 -6.44
C VAL A 173 26.16 -3.19 -7.71
N ASP A 174 25.79 -3.65 -8.90
CA ASP A 174 26.20 -3.06 -10.17
C ASP A 174 25.40 -1.80 -10.60
N VAL A 175 24.36 -1.41 -9.85
CA VAL A 175 23.49 -0.24 -10.12
C VAL A 175 23.79 0.95 -9.19
N GLU A 176 24.65 0.79 -8.21
CA GLU A 176 25.04 1.84 -7.24
C GLU A 176 25.57 3.15 -7.87
N LEU A 177 25.98 3.10 -9.12
CA LEU A 177 26.35 4.29 -9.91
C LEU A 177 25.15 5.11 -10.41
N VAL A 178 23.90 4.60 -10.28
CA VAL A 178 22.69 5.27 -10.76
C VAL A 178 21.89 5.93 -9.62
N GLU A 179 22.00 5.43 -8.37
CA GLU A 179 21.22 5.95 -7.23
C GLU A 179 21.77 7.25 -6.62
N ASN A 180 23.02 7.62 -6.89
CA ASN A 180 23.65 8.85 -6.41
C ASN A 180 23.91 9.90 -7.50
N GLY A 181 23.30 9.75 -8.67
CA GLY A 181 23.43 10.73 -9.74
C GLY A 181 22.71 12.04 -9.41
N PRO A 182 23.18 13.19 -9.96
CA PRO A 182 22.55 14.50 -9.76
C PRO A 182 21.03 14.50 -10.01
N GLY A 183 20.54 13.63 -10.90
CA GLY A 183 19.13 13.50 -11.21
C GLY A 183 18.25 13.01 -10.07
N VAL A 184 18.77 12.13 -9.21
CA VAL A 184 18.04 11.59 -8.05
C VAL A 184 17.92 12.66 -6.96
N GLU A 185 18.97 13.44 -6.75
CA GLU A 185 18.91 14.56 -5.81
C GLU A 185 17.89 15.62 -6.22
N PHE A 186 17.84 15.96 -7.50
CA PHE A 186 16.82 16.88 -8.03
C PHE A 186 15.41 16.30 -7.93
N ALA A 187 15.24 15.02 -8.20
CA ALA A 187 13.96 14.33 -8.05
C ALA A 187 13.50 14.30 -6.59
N LYS A 188 14.39 14.02 -5.63
CA LYS A 188 14.09 14.09 -4.18
C LYS A 188 13.69 15.50 -3.75
N LYS A 189 14.40 16.53 -4.19
CA LYS A 189 14.04 17.94 -3.91
C LYS A 189 12.66 18.29 -4.47
N LEU A 190 12.36 17.85 -5.70
CA LEU A 190 11.04 18.07 -6.31
C LEU A 190 9.95 17.31 -5.57
N LEU A 191 10.22 16.08 -5.10
CA LEU A 191 9.28 15.28 -4.31
C LEU A 191 8.88 16.01 -3.01
N VAL A 192 9.86 16.48 -2.25
CA VAL A 192 9.63 17.25 -1.03
C VAL A 192 8.83 18.52 -1.35
N TYR A 193 9.25 19.26 -2.37
CA TYR A 193 8.56 20.49 -2.76
C TYR A 193 7.08 20.25 -3.12
N ILE A 194 6.78 19.22 -3.92
CA ILE A 194 5.39 18.88 -4.28
C ILE A 194 4.60 18.48 -3.04
N THR A 195 5.19 17.69 -2.14
CA THR A 195 4.52 17.21 -0.92
C THR A 195 4.18 18.35 0.04
N GLU A 196 5.05 19.35 0.16
CA GLU A 196 4.83 20.52 1.02
C GLU A 196 3.91 21.56 0.41
N ASN A 197 3.88 21.64 -0.92
CA ASN A 197 3.20 22.73 -1.66
C ASN A 197 2.03 22.27 -2.52
N TYR A 198 1.52 21.05 -2.35
CA TYR A 198 0.48 20.47 -3.21
C TYR A 198 -0.80 21.31 -3.32
N MET A 199 -1.14 22.12 -2.32
CA MET A 199 -2.30 23.02 -2.33
C MET A 199 -2.10 24.20 -3.29
N ASN A 200 -0.87 24.54 -3.59
CA ASN A 200 -0.52 25.68 -4.41
C ASN A 200 -0.43 25.35 -5.90
N LYS A 201 -0.42 26.37 -6.75
CA LYS A 201 -0.16 26.19 -8.18
C LYS A 201 1.32 25.88 -8.40
N ILE A 202 1.64 24.62 -8.71
CA ILE A 202 3.01 24.15 -8.98
C ILE A 202 3.26 24.20 -10.49
N ARG A 203 4.39 24.80 -10.90
CA ARG A 203 4.86 24.87 -12.28
C ARG A 203 6.22 24.19 -12.40
N ILE A 204 6.20 22.94 -12.90
CA ILE A 204 7.41 22.13 -13.01
C ILE A 204 8.51 22.78 -13.86
N ASN A 205 8.13 23.59 -14.85
CA ASN A 205 9.09 24.32 -15.68
C ASN A 205 9.90 25.34 -14.89
N GLU A 206 9.24 26.09 -13.99
CA GLU A 206 9.87 27.10 -13.14
C GLU A 206 10.83 26.42 -12.16
N LEU A 207 10.40 25.33 -11.54
CA LEU A 207 11.23 24.55 -10.63
C LEU A 207 12.45 23.93 -11.32
N ALA A 208 12.31 23.40 -12.54
CA ALA A 208 13.42 22.87 -13.31
C ALA A 208 14.45 23.99 -13.62
N TYR A 209 13.96 25.17 -13.98
CA TYR A 209 14.80 26.34 -14.22
C TYR A 209 15.55 26.80 -12.96
N GLU A 210 14.86 26.90 -11.82
CA GLU A 210 15.46 27.24 -10.53
C GLU A 210 16.52 26.22 -10.08
N MET A 211 16.30 24.93 -10.38
CA MET A 211 17.24 23.86 -10.10
C MET A 211 18.39 23.76 -11.12
N GLY A 212 18.39 24.59 -12.17
CA GLY A 212 19.42 24.59 -13.21
C GLY A 212 19.42 23.34 -14.09
N VAL A 213 18.28 22.66 -14.23
CA VAL A 213 18.16 21.41 -14.98
C VAL A 213 17.10 21.49 -16.08
N ASN A 214 17.27 20.62 -17.09
CA ASN A 214 16.25 20.47 -18.13
C ASN A 214 14.99 19.82 -17.55
N ARG A 215 13.81 20.35 -17.94
CA ARG A 215 12.50 19.81 -17.50
C ARG A 215 12.33 18.31 -17.79
N CYS A 216 12.73 17.87 -19.00
CA CYS A 216 12.59 16.45 -19.37
C CYS A 216 13.49 15.58 -18.49
N TYR A 217 14.70 16.03 -18.21
CA TYR A 217 15.62 15.34 -17.31
C TYR A 217 15.04 15.24 -15.88
N LEU A 218 14.54 16.35 -15.33
CA LEU A 218 13.89 16.37 -14.01
C LEU A 218 12.68 15.45 -13.96
N SER A 219 11.79 15.51 -14.96
CA SER A 219 10.58 14.69 -15.01
C SER A 219 10.89 13.20 -15.17
N ASN A 220 11.88 12.82 -15.97
CA ASN A 220 12.30 11.43 -16.13
C ASN A 220 12.97 10.89 -14.86
N SER A 221 13.82 11.70 -14.21
CA SER A 221 14.44 11.33 -12.94
C SER A 221 13.41 11.17 -11.84
N PHE A 222 12.41 12.05 -11.80
CA PHE A 222 11.31 11.98 -10.86
C PHE A 222 10.43 10.75 -11.10
N LYS A 223 10.08 10.47 -12.37
CA LYS A 223 9.30 9.28 -12.72
C LYS A 223 10.04 7.99 -12.39
N ARG A 224 11.37 7.96 -12.59
CA ARG A 224 12.19 6.81 -12.21
C ARG A 224 12.23 6.60 -10.69
N LEU A 225 12.24 7.70 -9.91
CA LEU A 225 12.25 7.65 -8.44
C LEU A 225 10.88 7.26 -7.85
N THR A 226 9.77 7.78 -8.42
CA THR A 226 8.43 7.72 -7.81
C THR A 226 7.43 6.83 -8.55
N GLY A 227 7.76 6.37 -9.76
CA GLY A 227 6.82 5.69 -10.65
C GLY A 227 5.90 6.65 -11.43
N TYR A 228 5.73 7.89 -10.98
CA TYR A 228 4.83 8.90 -11.55
C TYR A 228 5.58 10.05 -12.20
N SER A 229 5.01 10.66 -13.22
CA SER A 229 5.44 12.01 -13.60
C SER A 229 5.11 13.01 -12.47
N PRO A 230 5.81 14.15 -12.39
CA PRO A 230 5.52 15.16 -11.36
C PRO A 230 4.06 15.64 -11.33
N SER A 231 3.42 15.73 -12.49
CA SER A 231 2.01 16.14 -12.59
C SER A 231 1.04 15.06 -12.11
N GLU A 232 1.29 13.80 -12.45
CA GLU A 232 0.51 12.65 -11.97
C GLU A 232 0.66 12.51 -10.45
N TYR A 233 1.87 12.69 -9.94
CA TYR A 233 2.14 12.64 -8.50
C TYR A 233 1.42 13.75 -7.74
N LEU A 234 1.40 14.98 -8.25
CA LEU A 234 0.64 16.08 -7.66
C LEU A 234 -0.86 15.77 -7.60
N VAL A 235 -1.42 15.22 -8.68
CA VAL A 235 -2.83 14.79 -8.69
C VAL A 235 -3.05 13.67 -7.66
N HIS A 236 -2.13 12.72 -7.58
CA HIS A 236 -2.20 11.62 -6.61
C HIS A 236 -2.28 12.13 -5.17
N ILE A 237 -1.33 12.97 -4.75
CA ILE A 237 -1.32 13.56 -3.40
C ILE A 237 -2.64 14.31 -3.12
N ARG A 238 -3.08 15.17 -4.05
CA ARG A 238 -4.32 15.93 -3.87
C ARG A 238 -5.53 15.05 -3.66
N MET A 239 -5.64 13.96 -4.40
CA MET A 239 -6.75 13.01 -4.31
C MET A 239 -6.72 12.20 -2.99
N GLU A 240 -5.55 11.77 -2.53
CA GLU A 240 -5.42 11.09 -1.24
C GLU A 240 -5.73 12.03 -0.06
N LYS A 241 -5.30 13.29 -0.12
CA LYS A 241 -5.67 14.31 0.88
C LYS A 241 -7.18 14.61 0.84
N ALA A 242 -7.79 14.70 -0.34
CA ALA A 242 -9.24 14.87 -0.48
C ALA A 242 -10.02 13.70 0.14
N LYS A 243 -9.58 12.46 -0.13
CA LYS A 243 -10.15 11.24 0.47
C LYS A 243 -10.10 11.32 2.01
N SER A 244 -8.96 11.72 2.58
CA SER A 244 -8.81 11.92 4.03
C SER A 244 -9.73 13.02 4.58
N LEU A 245 -9.89 14.14 3.87
CA LEU A 245 -10.79 15.22 4.32
C LEU A 245 -12.27 14.83 4.24
N LEU A 246 -12.66 14.04 3.22
CA LEU A 246 -14.02 13.52 3.08
C LEU A 246 -14.43 12.64 4.26
N THR A 247 -13.48 11.87 4.81
CA THR A 247 -13.74 10.94 5.93
C THR A 247 -13.63 11.59 7.31
N LYS A 248 -12.83 12.67 7.42
CA LYS A 248 -12.48 13.23 8.75
C LYS A 248 -13.18 14.55 9.05
N THR A 249 -13.85 15.15 8.08
CA THR A 249 -14.44 16.49 8.23
C THR A 249 -15.78 16.61 7.53
N ASP A 250 -16.63 17.49 8.06
CA ASP A 250 -17.91 17.89 7.45
C ASP A 250 -17.74 19.01 6.42
N TYR A 251 -16.52 19.23 5.89
CA TYR A 251 -16.28 20.26 4.92
C TYR A 251 -17.10 20.02 3.65
N SER A 252 -17.67 21.10 3.09
CA SER A 252 -18.33 21.01 1.79
C SER A 252 -17.36 20.55 0.70
N ILE A 253 -17.89 19.90 -0.33
CA ILE A 253 -17.08 19.44 -1.48
C ILE A 253 -16.29 20.59 -2.12
N ASN A 254 -16.91 21.78 -2.20
CA ASN A 254 -16.23 22.99 -2.69
C ASN A 254 -15.05 23.39 -1.81
N ARG A 255 -15.23 23.31 -0.48
CA ARG A 255 -14.14 23.60 0.46
C ARG A 255 -13.02 22.59 0.34
N ILE A 256 -13.34 21.29 0.28
CA ILE A 256 -12.33 20.24 0.10
C ILE A 256 -11.56 20.45 -1.21
N ALA A 257 -12.26 20.76 -2.32
CA ALA A 257 -11.60 21.06 -3.59
C ALA A 257 -10.57 22.19 -3.44
N SER A 258 -10.96 23.28 -2.76
CA SER A 258 -10.06 24.42 -2.47
C SER A 258 -8.87 24.04 -1.59
N GLU A 259 -9.11 23.28 -0.50
CA GLU A 259 -8.06 22.84 0.45
C GLU A 259 -7.02 21.93 -0.23
N VAL A 260 -7.41 21.19 -1.27
CA VAL A 260 -6.47 20.34 -2.02
C VAL A 260 -5.96 20.99 -3.32
N GLY A 261 -6.18 22.30 -3.48
CA GLY A 261 -5.57 23.10 -4.55
C GLY A 261 -6.31 23.09 -5.88
N TYR A 262 -7.64 22.87 -5.88
CA TYR A 262 -8.50 23.02 -7.06
C TYR A 262 -9.39 24.27 -6.89
N SER A 263 -9.28 25.20 -7.85
CA SER A 263 -10.16 26.38 -7.92
C SER A 263 -11.55 26.05 -8.48
N ASP A 264 -11.70 24.92 -9.18
CA ASP A 264 -12.93 24.43 -9.76
C ASP A 264 -13.33 23.08 -9.15
N SER A 265 -14.43 23.07 -8.40
CA SER A 265 -14.95 21.88 -7.73
C SER A 265 -15.55 20.86 -8.69
N LEU A 266 -15.97 21.26 -9.90
CA LEU A 266 -16.45 20.33 -10.92
C LEU A 266 -15.29 19.56 -11.52
N ALA A 267 -14.20 20.25 -11.86
CA ALA A 267 -12.95 19.62 -12.31
C ALA A 267 -12.40 18.66 -11.23
N PHE A 268 -12.38 19.09 -9.97
CA PHE A 268 -12.02 18.22 -8.84
C PHE A 268 -12.87 16.97 -8.77
N SER A 269 -14.20 17.11 -8.80
CA SER A 269 -15.15 15.98 -8.70
C SER A 269 -14.98 14.97 -9.83
N LYS A 270 -14.70 15.46 -11.05
CA LYS A 270 -14.42 14.60 -12.22
C LYS A 270 -13.14 13.80 -12.03
N ILE A 271 -12.06 14.43 -11.56
CA ILE A 271 -10.77 13.77 -11.32
C ILE A 271 -10.92 12.75 -10.20
N PHE A 272 -11.62 13.11 -9.11
CA PHE A 272 -11.88 12.21 -7.99
C PHE A 272 -12.65 10.97 -8.45
N LYS A 273 -13.74 11.16 -9.22
CA LYS A 273 -14.53 10.05 -9.76
C LYS A 273 -13.72 9.15 -10.69
N ASN A 274 -12.87 9.73 -11.54
CA ASN A 274 -12.02 8.93 -12.43
C ASN A 274 -11.02 8.07 -11.66
N ARG A 275 -10.57 8.52 -10.47
CA ARG A 275 -9.58 7.81 -9.68
C ARG A 275 -10.19 6.77 -8.74
N PHE A 276 -11.34 7.07 -8.12
CA PHE A 276 -11.96 6.23 -7.07
C PHE A 276 -13.25 5.55 -7.52
N GLY A 277 -13.66 5.74 -8.79
CA GLY A 277 -14.85 5.12 -9.36
C GLY A 277 -16.16 5.84 -9.05
N GLU A 278 -16.20 6.70 -8.04
CA GLU A 278 -17.40 7.38 -7.56
C GLU A 278 -17.17 8.87 -7.24
N SER A 279 -18.27 9.64 -7.16
CA SER A 279 -18.16 11.07 -6.84
C SER A 279 -17.75 11.30 -5.38
N PRO A 280 -17.10 12.44 -5.05
CA PRO A 280 -16.74 12.77 -3.67
C PRO A 280 -17.92 12.74 -2.69
N LYS A 281 -19.10 13.16 -3.15
CA LYS A 281 -20.32 13.14 -2.34
C LYS A 281 -20.75 11.70 -2.02
N LYS A 282 -20.81 10.85 -3.03
CA LYS A 282 -21.18 9.44 -2.85
C LYS A 282 -20.17 8.70 -1.99
N TYR A 283 -18.87 8.93 -2.19
CA TYR A 283 -17.81 8.37 -1.38
C TYR A 283 -18.00 8.69 0.12
N ARG A 284 -18.38 9.93 0.48
CA ARG A 284 -18.70 10.32 1.85
C ARG A 284 -19.92 9.57 2.38
N GLU A 285 -21.02 9.58 1.61
CA GLU A 285 -22.28 8.92 1.99
C GLU A 285 -22.06 7.41 2.27
N ASP A 286 -21.29 6.73 1.44
CA ASP A 286 -21.01 5.31 1.59
C ASP A 286 -20.15 5.03 2.86
N ILE A 287 -19.19 5.89 3.21
CA ILE A 287 -18.43 5.77 4.46
C ILE A 287 -19.31 6.01 5.69
N GLU A 288 -20.13 7.07 5.69
CA GLU A 288 -21.04 7.37 6.79
C GLU A 288 -22.01 6.20 7.04
N GLN A 289 -22.52 5.57 5.96
CA GLN A 289 -23.37 4.38 6.09
C GLN A 289 -22.62 3.19 6.68
N LEU A 290 -21.37 2.97 6.30
CA LEU A 290 -20.53 1.91 6.85
C LEU A 290 -20.24 2.14 8.35
N GLU A 291 -19.99 3.38 8.76
CA GLU A 291 -19.77 3.73 10.17
C GLU A 291 -21.06 3.51 11.01
N ILE A 292 -22.21 3.91 10.49
CA ILE A 292 -23.52 3.68 11.16
C ILE A 292 -23.80 2.18 11.29
N CYS A 293 -23.52 1.41 10.24
CA CYS A 293 -23.71 -0.05 10.27
C CYS A 293 -22.79 -0.71 11.31
N ASN A 294 -21.53 -0.32 11.34
CA ASN A 294 -20.56 -0.81 12.31
C ASN A 294 -20.94 -0.45 13.75
N GLN A 295 -21.48 0.76 13.98
CA GLN A 295 -21.96 1.19 15.31
C GLN A 295 -23.21 0.41 15.75
N LYS A 296 -24.12 0.06 14.83
CA LYS A 296 -25.28 -0.79 15.13
C LYS A 296 -24.86 -2.20 15.51
N ILE A 297 -23.95 -2.81 14.74
CA ILE A 297 -23.40 -4.13 15.04
C ILE A 297 -22.72 -4.13 16.42
N ALA A 298 -21.94 -3.10 16.73
CA ALA A 298 -21.27 -2.97 18.03
C ALA A 298 -22.25 -2.76 19.20
N ARG A 299 -23.43 -2.17 18.98
CA ARG A 299 -24.49 -2.01 20.01
C ARG A 299 -25.27 -3.30 20.22
N ASP A 300 -25.58 -4.02 19.16
CA ASP A 300 -26.30 -5.30 19.24
C ASP A 300 -25.43 -6.38 19.90
N ASP A 301 -24.12 -6.38 19.64
CA ASP A 301 -23.15 -7.25 20.34
C ASP A 301 -22.92 -6.87 21.82
N ALA A 302 -23.25 -5.65 22.24
CA ALA A 302 -23.14 -5.20 23.63
C ALA A 302 -24.39 -5.50 24.47
N LEU A 303 -25.48 -5.93 23.85
CA LEU A 303 -26.76 -6.28 24.49
C LEU A 303 -26.96 -7.80 24.62
N LEU A 304 -26.01 -8.61 24.13
CA LEU A 304 -25.92 -10.06 24.31
C LEU A 304 -24.79 -10.44 25.28
#